data_94ceb17a4b5469750c75ef08459d2160
#
_entry.id   94ceb17a4b5469750c75ef08459d2160
#
_cell.length_a   1.000
_cell.length_b   1.000
_cell.length_c   1.000
_cell.angle_alpha   90.00
_cell.angle_beta   90.00
_cell.angle_gamma   90.00
#
_symmetry.space_group_name_H-M   'P 1'
#
loop_
_entity.id
_entity.type
_entity.pdbx_description
1 polymer ?
#
loop_
_entity_poly.entity_id
_entity_poly.type
_entity_poly.pdbx_seq_one_letter_code
_entity_poly.pdbx_strand_id
1 'polypeptide(L)'
;MTQTEVTQEIKDIVSEFKTNGLLRIFEILEWIHKNLKVSQDREYKRKYFRSRTSDEIIKSKMLTGCTDYALVFLSLIRASGFEAKYVEAIETVWLERGCDEILGHVFVEVLLDNKWLIVDPQGAAIKAWYGRRYVIYAKGNDSWDLGIKNFDDLKNKFIEYREKYFNNSRNP
;
A
#
# COMPACT_ATOMS: atom_id res chain seq x y z
N MET A 1 -15.50 6.12 -7.23
CA MET A 1 -15.16 6.22 -5.79
C MET A 1 -13.79 5.58 -5.62
N THR A 2 -12.84 6.26 -5.02
CA THR A 2 -11.46 5.79 -4.78
C THR A 2 -11.24 5.62 -3.27
N GLN A 3 -10.34 4.71 -2.89
CA GLN A 3 -10.02 4.49 -1.47
C GLN A 3 -9.19 5.64 -0.88
N THR A 4 -8.55 6.42 -1.73
CA THR A 4 -7.61 7.47 -1.34
C THR A 4 -8.12 8.88 -1.65
N GLU A 5 -9.43 9.08 -1.60
CA GLU A 5 -10.04 10.39 -1.75
C GLU A 5 -9.57 11.34 -0.63
N VAL A 6 -9.20 12.56 -1.01
CA VAL A 6 -8.73 13.57 -0.05
C VAL A 6 -9.93 14.28 0.56
N THR A 7 -10.37 13.81 1.73
CA THR A 7 -11.47 14.38 2.51
C THR A 7 -11.04 15.62 3.29
N GLN A 8 -11.99 16.33 3.91
CA GLN A 8 -11.68 17.46 4.77
C GLN A 8 -10.85 17.03 6.00
N GLU A 9 -11.15 15.89 6.61
CA GLU A 9 -10.39 15.33 7.73
C GLU A 9 -8.91 15.09 7.36
N ILE A 10 -8.66 14.53 6.17
CA ILE A 10 -7.29 14.34 5.66
C ILE A 10 -6.58 15.69 5.47
N LYS A 11 -7.27 16.70 4.93
CA LYS A 11 -6.72 18.06 4.77
C LYS A 11 -6.39 18.70 6.13
N ASP A 12 -7.26 18.52 7.12
CA ASP A 12 -7.06 19.05 8.47
C ASP A 12 -5.81 18.42 9.11
N ILE A 13 -5.64 17.09 9.00
CA ILE A 13 -4.42 16.41 9.47
C ILE A 13 -3.17 16.97 8.77
N VAL A 14 -3.21 17.10 7.44
CA VAL A 14 -2.05 17.59 6.67
C VAL A 14 -1.72 19.04 7.01
N SER A 15 -2.71 19.86 7.38
CA SER A 15 -2.49 21.26 7.79
C SER A 15 -1.64 21.42 9.06
N GLU A 16 -1.61 20.38 9.90
CA GLU A 16 -0.81 20.36 11.13
C GLU A 16 0.67 20.03 10.87
N PHE A 17 1.00 19.45 9.72
CA PHE A 17 2.36 19.08 9.37
C PHE A 17 3.24 20.32 9.10
N LYS A 18 4.49 20.26 9.56
CA LYS A 18 5.40 21.43 9.55
C LYS A 18 6.54 21.29 8.55
N THR A 19 6.78 20.09 8.02
CA THR A 19 7.90 19.81 7.13
C THR A 19 7.52 19.84 5.65
N ASN A 20 8.51 19.80 4.76
CA ASN A 20 8.36 19.71 3.32
C ASN A 20 9.36 18.71 2.72
N GLY A 21 9.19 18.38 1.43
CA GLY A 21 10.10 17.51 0.71
C GLY A 21 10.23 16.14 1.37
N LEU A 22 11.46 15.65 1.48
CA LEU A 22 11.75 14.34 2.06
C LEU A 22 11.28 14.22 3.52
N LEU A 23 11.40 15.29 4.32
CA LEU A 23 10.99 15.27 5.72
C LEU A 23 9.48 15.11 5.89
N ARG A 24 8.66 15.57 4.92
CA ARG A 24 7.22 15.34 4.92
C ARG A 24 6.87 13.86 4.86
N ILE A 25 7.64 13.06 4.11
CA ILE A 25 7.45 11.61 4.04
C ILE A 25 7.63 10.99 5.43
N PHE A 26 8.70 11.36 6.15
CA PHE A 26 8.94 10.84 7.50
C PHE A 26 7.90 11.34 8.52
N GLU A 27 7.47 12.59 8.44
CA GLU A 27 6.44 13.16 9.32
C GLU A 27 5.11 12.41 9.16
N ILE A 28 4.71 12.06 7.92
CA ILE A 28 3.52 11.25 7.66
C ILE A 28 3.69 9.82 8.22
N LEU A 29 4.83 9.18 7.99
CA LEU A 29 5.11 7.85 8.53
C LEU A 29 5.02 7.83 10.06
N GLU A 30 5.63 8.81 10.72
CA GLU A 30 5.56 8.97 12.17
C GLU A 30 4.12 9.18 12.65
N TRP A 31 3.36 10.06 11.97
CA TRP A 31 1.96 10.31 12.30
C TRP A 31 1.13 9.02 12.24
N ILE A 32 1.27 8.22 11.19
CA ILE A 32 0.54 6.96 11.03
C ILE A 32 0.85 5.99 12.18
N HIS A 33 2.14 5.76 12.44
CA HIS A 33 2.57 4.81 13.47
C HIS A 33 2.23 5.25 14.91
N LYS A 34 2.11 6.56 15.15
CA LYS A 34 1.71 7.12 16.43
C LYS A 34 0.20 7.04 16.65
N ASN A 35 -0.60 7.28 15.62
CA ASN A 35 -2.05 7.47 15.75
C ASN A 35 -2.88 6.24 15.41
N LEU A 36 -2.35 5.29 14.62
CA LEU A 36 -3.07 4.11 14.17
C LEU A 36 -2.40 2.84 14.68
N LYS A 37 -3.22 1.80 14.96
CA LYS A 37 -2.74 0.53 15.52
C LYS A 37 -3.21 -0.65 14.66
N VAL A 38 -2.34 -1.65 14.47
CA VAL A 38 -2.72 -2.89 13.79
C VAL A 38 -3.63 -3.72 14.70
N SER A 39 -4.81 -4.09 14.21
CA SER A 39 -5.70 -5.01 14.91
C SER A 39 -5.03 -6.37 15.14
N GLN A 40 -5.20 -6.95 16.30
CA GLN A 40 -4.81 -8.34 16.58
C GLN A 40 -5.95 -9.32 16.31
N ASP A 41 -7.17 -8.83 16.14
CA ASP A 41 -8.35 -9.62 15.85
C ASP A 41 -8.35 -10.08 14.37
N ARG A 42 -8.35 -11.40 14.18
CA ARG A 42 -8.36 -12.03 12.84
C ARG A 42 -9.68 -11.80 12.10
N GLU A 43 -10.81 -11.81 12.80
CA GLU A 43 -12.13 -11.57 12.20
C GLU A 43 -12.25 -10.13 11.73
N TYR A 44 -11.78 -9.17 12.54
CA TYR A 44 -11.68 -7.78 12.15
C TYR A 44 -10.84 -7.61 10.88
N LYS A 45 -9.63 -8.19 10.84
CA LYS A 45 -8.75 -8.13 9.67
C LYS A 45 -9.43 -8.70 8.43
N ARG A 46 -10.07 -9.86 8.54
CA ARG A 46 -10.77 -10.51 7.42
C ARG A 46 -11.94 -9.67 6.92
N LYS A 47 -12.75 -9.13 7.84
CA LYS A 47 -13.93 -8.31 7.53
C LYS A 47 -13.57 -7.04 6.78
N TYR A 48 -12.51 -6.36 7.21
CA TYR A 48 -12.13 -5.04 6.70
C TYR A 48 -10.97 -5.05 5.69
N PHE A 49 -10.53 -6.24 5.28
CA PHE A 49 -9.45 -6.38 4.31
C PHE A 49 -9.82 -5.71 2.99
N ARG A 50 -9.11 -4.63 2.63
CA ARG A 50 -9.26 -3.84 1.38
C ARG A 50 -10.65 -3.25 1.13
N SER A 51 -11.55 -3.27 2.12
CA SER A 51 -12.94 -2.83 1.96
C SER A 51 -13.20 -1.40 2.38
N ARG A 52 -12.19 -0.71 2.94
CA ARG A 52 -12.33 0.64 3.51
C ARG A 52 -11.56 1.69 2.70
N THR A 53 -12.05 2.93 2.78
CA THR A 53 -11.31 4.13 2.38
C THR A 53 -10.28 4.53 3.45
N SER A 54 -9.30 5.35 3.08
CA SER A 54 -8.33 5.91 4.02
C SER A 54 -8.98 6.72 5.14
N ASP A 55 -10.04 7.45 4.83
CA ASP A 55 -10.83 8.23 5.80
C ASP A 55 -11.48 7.32 6.85
N GLU A 56 -12.10 6.20 6.44
CA GLU A 56 -12.69 5.20 7.35
C GLU A 56 -11.61 4.52 8.21
N ILE A 57 -10.42 4.25 7.65
CA ILE A 57 -9.29 3.69 8.39
C ILE A 57 -8.82 4.67 9.47
N ILE A 58 -8.64 5.96 9.12
CA ILE A 58 -8.22 7.00 10.06
C ILE A 58 -9.24 7.13 11.20
N LYS A 59 -10.54 7.23 10.89
CA LYS A 59 -11.61 7.32 11.89
C LYS A 59 -11.67 6.13 12.83
N SER A 60 -11.45 4.93 12.30
CA SER A 60 -11.45 3.71 13.13
C SER A 60 -10.21 3.59 14.01
N LYS A 61 -9.12 4.30 13.70
CA LYS A 61 -7.77 4.18 14.30
C LYS A 61 -7.18 2.77 14.25
N MET A 62 -7.74 1.88 13.42
CA MET A 62 -7.37 0.47 13.33
C MET A 62 -6.98 0.07 11.91
N LEU A 63 -5.82 -0.54 11.77
CA LEU A 63 -5.25 -1.06 10.52
C LEU A 63 -5.42 -2.58 10.44
N THR A 64 -5.62 -3.10 9.22
CA THR A 64 -5.65 -4.55 8.97
C THR A 64 -4.29 -5.09 8.53
N GLY A 65 -3.44 -4.29 7.91
CA GLY A 65 -2.11 -4.66 7.42
C GLY A 65 -1.50 -3.65 6.46
N CYS A 66 -0.58 -4.12 5.63
CA CYS A 66 0.22 -3.27 4.72
C CYS A 66 -0.63 -2.39 3.79
N THR A 67 -1.77 -2.91 3.32
CA THR A 67 -2.69 -2.15 2.45
C THR A 67 -3.22 -0.90 3.16
N ASP A 68 -3.70 -1.03 4.39
CA ASP A 68 -4.25 0.12 5.13
C ASP A 68 -3.17 1.18 5.43
N TYR A 69 -1.95 0.75 5.77
CA TYR A 69 -0.81 1.66 5.90
C TYR A 69 -0.56 2.45 4.61
N ALA A 70 -0.57 1.76 3.47
CA ALA A 70 -0.33 2.37 2.16
C ALA A 70 -1.46 3.32 1.76
N LEU A 71 -2.73 2.97 2.00
CA LEU A 71 -3.88 3.82 1.66
C LEU A 71 -3.88 5.12 2.46
N VAL A 72 -3.65 5.05 3.77
CA VAL A 72 -3.56 6.25 4.61
C VAL A 72 -2.37 7.11 4.21
N PHE A 73 -1.20 6.50 4.00
CA PHE A 73 -0.02 7.22 3.54
C PHE A 73 -0.27 7.94 2.20
N LEU A 74 -0.88 7.24 1.22
CA LEU A 74 -1.21 7.81 -0.09
C LEU A 74 -2.12 9.03 0.00
N SER A 75 -3.15 8.97 0.84
CA SER A 75 -4.06 10.10 0.99
C SER A 75 -3.39 11.30 1.63
N LEU A 76 -2.57 11.09 2.66
CA LEU A 76 -1.84 12.17 3.34
C LEU A 76 -0.76 12.79 2.45
N ILE A 77 0.01 11.98 1.72
CA ILE A 77 1.09 12.47 0.86
C ILE A 77 0.54 13.20 -0.36
N ARG A 78 -0.57 12.71 -0.96
CA ARG A 78 -1.26 13.41 -2.06
C ARG A 78 -1.90 14.71 -1.60
N ALA A 79 -2.52 14.73 -0.42
CA ALA A 79 -3.03 15.96 0.18
C ALA A 79 -1.92 16.98 0.49
N SER A 80 -0.70 16.51 0.69
CA SER A 80 0.51 17.34 0.82
C SER A 80 1.07 17.85 -0.52
N GLY A 81 0.43 17.52 -1.66
CA GLY A 81 0.80 18.00 -2.99
C GLY A 81 1.80 17.12 -3.75
N PHE A 82 2.10 15.90 -3.29
CA PHE A 82 3.02 14.99 -3.98
C PHE A 82 2.27 14.05 -4.92
N GLU A 83 2.88 13.75 -6.06
CA GLU A 83 2.45 12.64 -6.90
C GLU A 83 2.91 11.32 -6.25
N ALA A 84 1.98 10.35 -6.14
CA ALA A 84 2.28 9.06 -5.53
C ALA A 84 1.46 7.94 -6.15
N LYS A 85 2.04 6.72 -6.18
CA LYS A 85 1.46 5.50 -6.76
C LYS A 85 1.38 4.40 -5.72
N TYR A 86 0.30 3.68 -5.74
CA TYR A 86 0.10 2.43 -5.02
C TYR A 86 0.81 1.29 -5.75
N VAL A 87 1.54 0.44 -5.04
CA VAL A 87 2.38 -0.61 -5.64
C VAL A 87 2.13 -1.96 -4.97
N GLU A 88 1.66 -2.92 -5.74
CA GLU A 88 1.42 -4.30 -5.32
C GLU A 88 2.62 -5.20 -5.64
N ALA A 89 3.02 -5.99 -4.67
CA ALA A 89 4.15 -6.91 -4.76
C ALA A 89 3.78 -8.33 -4.31
N ILE A 90 4.28 -9.32 -5.03
CA ILE A 90 4.21 -10.74 -4.69
C ILE A 90 5.57 -11.18 -4.16
N GLU A 91 5.60 -12.00 -3.09
CA GLU A 91 6.85 -12.62 -2.65
C GLU A 91 7.33 -13.66 -3.66
N THR A 92 8.62 -13.63 -3.99
CA THR A 92 9.26 -14.58 -4.92
C THR A 92 9.04 -16.03 -4.51
N VAL A 93 9.09 -16.31 -3.21
CA VAL A 93 8.81 -17.64 -2.65
C VAL A 93 7.38 -18.11 -3.02
N TRP A 94 6.40 -17.22 -2.98
CA TRP A 94 5.04 -17.55 -3.38
C TRP A 94 4.92 -17.80 -4.89
N LEU A 95 5.59 -16.99 -5.70
CA LEU A 95 5.63 -17.20 -7.15
C LEU A 95 6.21 -18.56 -7.53
N GLU A 96 7.32 -18.95 -6.90
CA GLU A 96 8.01 -20.19 -7.22
C GLU A 96 7.25 -21.42 -6.74
N ARG A 97 6.79 -21.45 -5.51
CA ARG A 97 6.23 -22.64 -4.87
C ARG A 97 4.71 -22.72 -4.95
N GLY A 98 4.03 -21.57 -4.85
CA GLY A 98 2.61 -21.49 -4.57
C GLY A 98 2.30 -22.03 -3.17
N CYS A 99 1.38 -21.41 -2.47
CA CYS A 99 0.85 -21.93 -1.20
C CYS A 99 -0.54 -21.35 -0.99
N ASP A 100 -1.29 -21.93 -0.06
CA ASP A 100 -2.64 -21.46 0.26
C ASP A 100 -2.65 -20.08 0.90
N GLU A 101 -1.61 -19.76 1.65
CA GLU A 101 -1.41 -18.44 2.23
C GLU A 101 -0.81 -17.47 1.20
N ILE A 102 -1.48 -16.36 0.98
CA ILE A 102 -1.02 -15.32 0.06
C ILE A 102 0.11 -14.53 0.72
N LEU A 103 1.28 -14.56 0.09
CA LEU A 103 2.47 -13.85 0.54
C LEU A 103 2.77 -12.68 -0.40
N GLY A 104 2.50 -11.48 0.06
CA GLY A 104 2.72 -10.25 -0.69
C GLY A 104 2.90 -9.05 0.22
N HIS A 105 3.16 -7.90 -0.40
CA HIS A 105 3.34 -6.64 0.31
C HIS A 105 2.86 -5.47 -0.53
N VAL A 106 2.62 -4.34 0.13
CA VAL A 106 2.23 -3.11 -0.54
C VAL A 106 3.25 -2.03 -0.21
N PHE A 107 3.75 -1.39 -1.27
CA PHE A 107 4.62 -0.22 -1.21
C PHE A 107 3.90 1.00 -1.77
N VAL A 108 4.51 2.16 -1.61
CA VAL A 108 4.11 3.40 -2.27
C VAL A 108 5.33 3.99 -2.98
N GLU A 109 5.16 4.43 -4.21
CA GLU A 109 6.14 5.27 -4.88
C GLU A 109 5.71 6.73 -4.76
N VAL A 110 6.63 7.61 -4.37
CA VAL A 110 6.43 9.06 -4.26
C VAL A 110 7.39 9.78 -5.18
N LEU A 111 6.88 10.69 -6.02
CA LEU A 111 7.72 11.52 -6.88
C LEU A 111 8.27 12.72 -6.08
N LEU A 112 9.58 12.75 -5.94
CA LEU A 112 10.32 13.84 -5.29
C LEU A 112 11.52 14.24 -6.17
N ASP A 113 11.64 15.52 -6.51
CA ASP A 113 12.75 16.06 -7.32
C ASP A 113 12.99 15.25 -8.62
N ASN A 114 11.92 14.93 -9.33
CA ASN A 114 11.90 14.11 -10.56
C ASN A 114 12.41 12.67 -10.39
N LYS A 115 12.41 12.13 -9.17
CA LYS A 115 12.79 10.74 -8.87
C LYS A 115 11.69 10.06 -8.08
N TRP A 116 11.38 8.81 -8.46
CA TRP A 116 10.47 7.97 -7.71
C TRP A 116 11.19 7.34 -6.52
N LEU A 117 10.74 7.68 -5.32
CA LEU A 117 11.21 7.08 -4.06
C LEU A 117 10.25 5.94 -3.68
N ILE A 118 10.81 4.80 -3.30
CA ILE A 118 10.04 3.67 -2.78
C ILE A 118 9.87 3.84 -1.28
N VAL A 119 8.63 3.93 -0.84
CA VAL A 119 8.25 4.03 0.58
C VAL A 119 7.57 2.74 1.00
N ASP A 120 7.98 2.20 2.12
CA ASP A 120 7.31 1.09 2.82
C ASP A 120 6.57 1.67 4.05
N PRO A 121 5.27 2.00 3.94
CA PRO A 121 4.57 2.66 5.04
C PRO A 121 4.43 1.79 6.28
N GLN A 122 4.29 0.47 6.14
CA GLN A 122 4.23 -0.46 7.26
C GLN A 122 5.58 -0.59 7.96
N GLY A 123 6.67 -0.61 7.21
CA GLY A 123 8.03 -0.66 7.74
C GLY A 123 8.60 0.69 8.16
N ALA A 124 7.84 1.78 7.99
CA ALA A 124 8.27 3.17 8.23
C ALA A 124 9.63 3.49 7.58
N ALA A 125 9.83 3.09 6.33
CA ALA A 125 11.12 3.15 5.66
C ALA A 125 11.04 3.66 4.22
N ILE A 126 12.10 4.36 3.78
CA ILE A 126 12.39 4.63 2.37
C ILE A 126 13.41 3.60 1.90
N LYS A 127 13.16 2.99 0.75
CA LYS A 127 13.98 1.91 0.21
C LYS A 127 14.66 2.34 -1.08
N ALA A 128 15.90 1.91 -1.30
CA ALA A 128 16.61 2.13 -2.56
C ALA A 128 16.04 1.26 -3.70
N TRP A 129 15.47 0.12 -3.37
CA TRP A 129 14.86 -0.84 -4.29
C TRP A 129 13.92 -1.79 -3.53
N TYR A 130 13.08 -2.53 -4.25
CA TYR A 130 12.07 -3.42 -3.63
C TYR A 130 12.66 -4.67 -2.94
N GLY A 131 13.91 -4.99 -3.22
CA GLY A 131 14.58 -6.19 -2.71
C GLY A 131 14.30 -7.43 -3.57
N ARG A 132 15.09 -8.49 -3.36
CA ARG A 132 14.93 -9.77 -4.09
C ARG A 132 13.71 -10.58 -3.62
N ARG A 133 13.17 -10.20 -2.47
CA ARG A 133 12.01 -10.87 -1.88
C ARG A 133 10.71 -10.63 -2.67
N TYR A 134 10.64 -9.53 -3.41
CA TYR A 134 9.40 -9.07 -4.02
C TYR A 134 9.51 -8.91 -5.53
N VAL A 135 8.45 -9.29 -6.23
CA VAL A 135 8.21 -8.97 -7.64
C VAL A 135 7.01 -8.03 -7.71
N ILE A 136 7.19 -6.88 -8.35
CA ILE A 136 6.10 -5.93 -8.55
C ILE A 136 5.23 -6.41 -9.69
N TYR A 137 3.93 -6.55 -9.47
CA TYR A 137 3.00 -7.04 -10.48
C TYR A 137 1.95 -6.03 -10.91
N ALA A 138 1.68 -5.00 -10.10
CA ALA A 138 0.74 -3.95 -10.45
C ALA A 138 1.08 -2.62 -9.77
N LYS A 139 0.75 -1.51 -10.45
CA LYS A 139 0.79 -0.15 -9.91
C LYS A 139 -0.48 0.58 -10.32
N GLY A 140 -1.03 1.39 -9.43
CA GLY A 140 -2.26 2.15 -9.67
C GLY A 140 -2.47 3.26 -8.66
N ASN A 141 -3.69 3.77 -8.60
CA ASN A 141 -4.05 4.83 -7.64
C ASN A 141 -4.31 4.26 -6.24
N ASP A 142 -4.93 3.11 -6.16
CA ASP A 142 -5.24 2.37 -4.93
C ASP A 142 -5.57 0.91 -5.27
N SER A 143 -5.96 0.12 -4.27
CA SER A 143 -6.31 -1.28 -4.44
C SER A 143 -7.56 -1.48 -5.30
N TRP A 144 -8.57 -0.59 -5.20
CA TRP A 144 -9.80 -0.69 -6.00
C TRP A 144 -9.59 -0.34 -7.46
N ASP A 145 -8.69 0.61 -7.76
CA ASP A 145 -8.24 0.93 -9.11
C ASP A 145 -7.64 -0.29 -9.82
N LEU A 146 -6.94 -1.14 -9.07
CA LEU A 146 -6.38 -2.41 -9.54
C LEU A 146 -7.40 -3.56 -9.59
N GLY A 147 -8.66 -3.31 -9.22
CA GLY A 147 -9.71 -4.34 -9.16
C GLY A 147 -9.57 -5.30 -8.00
N ILE A 148 -8.90 -4.89 -6.90
CA ILE A 148 -8.66 -5.74 -5.72
C ILE A 148 -9.42 -5.16 -4.53
N LYS A 149 -10.59 -5.71 -4.24
CA LYS A 149 -11.50 -5.21 -3.18
C LYS A 149 -11.59 -6.12 -1.97
N ASN A 150 -11.13 -7.37 -2.10
CA ASN A 150 -11.19 -8.38 -1.06
C ASN A 150 -10.07 -9.41 -1.25
N PHE A 151 -10.07 -10.43 -0.40
CA PHE A 151 -9.03 -11.46 -0.42
C PHE A 151 -9.10 -12.35 -1.68
N ASP A 152 -10.30 -12.66 -2.18
CA ASP A 152 -10.47 -13.51 -3.37
C ASP A 152 -9.97 -12.79 -4.62
N ASP A 153 -10.24 -11.49 -4.76
CA ASP A 153 -9.70 -10.69 -5.85
C ASP A 153 -8.16 -10.71 -5.83
N LEU A 154 -7.56 -10.54 -4.64
CA LEU A 154 -6.10 -10.60 -4.49
C LEU A 154 -5.54 -11.96 -4.90
N LYS A 155 -6.16 -13.04 -4.43
CA LYS A 155 -5.76 -14.42 -4.75
C LYS A 155 -5.82 -14.67 -6.25
N ASN A 156 -6.90 -14.27 -6.91
CA ASN A 156 -7.07 -14.41 -8.35
C ASN A 156 -5.99 -13.64 -9.12
N LYS A 157 -5.69 -12.38 -8.73
CA LYS A 157 -4.61 -11.59 -9.35
C LYS A 157 -3.24 -12.25 -9.20
N PHE A 158 -2.96 -12.84 -8.05
CA PHE A 158 -1.72 -13.56 -7.81
C PHE A 158 -1.60 -14.80 -8.71
N ILE A 159 -2.67 -15.59 -8.85
CA ILE A 159 -2.70 -16.77 -9.72
C ILE A 159 -2.51 -16.36 -11.18
N GLU A 160 -3.26 -15.37 -11.67
CA GLU A 160 -3.13 -14.85 -13.03
C GLU A 160 -1.69 -14.38 -13.33
N TYR A 161 -1.07 -13.65 -12.39
CA TYR A 161 0.29 -13.18 -12.57
C TYR A 161 1.30 -14.32 -12.57
N ARG A 162 1.14 -15.32 -11.69
CA ARG A 162 2.00 -16.49 -11.61
C ARG A 162 1.98 -17.30 -12.91
N GLU A 163 0.81 -17.51 -13.52
CA GLU A 163 0.69 -18.17 -14.80
C GLU A 163 1.45 -17.43 -15.92
N LYS A 164 1.30 -16.10 -15.99
CA LYS A 164 2.04 -15.25 -16.94
C LYS A 164 3.56 -15.29 -16.70
N TYR A 165 3.98 -15.25 -15.46
CA TYR A 165 5.39 -15.29 -15.05
C TYR A 165 6.08 -16.55 -15.57
N PHE A 166 5.47 -17.74 -15.40
CA PHE A 166 6.04 -18.98 -15.89
C PHE A 166 5.90 -19.19 -17.40
N ASN A 167 4.84 -18.70 -18.03
CA ASN A 167 4.69 -18.78 -19.47
C ASN A 167 5.74 -17.92 -20.20
N ASN A 168 6.03 -16.73 -19.70
CA ASN A 168 7.08 -15.86 -20.25
C ASN A 168 8.50 -16.42 -20.02
N SER A 169 8.70 -17.22 -18.97
CA SER A 169 9.99 -17.86 -18.67
C SER A 169 10.26 -19.11 -19.53
N ARG A 170 9.24 -19.64 -20.21
CA ARG A 170 9.35 -20.83 -21.09
C ARG A 170 9.52 -20.48 -22.57
N ASN A 171 9.32 -19.22 -22.97
CA ASN A 171 9.56 -18.72 -24.31
C ASN A 171 10.61 -17.60 -24.24
N PRO A 172 11.94 -17.94 -24.32
CA PRO A 172 13.00 -16.95 -24.37
C PRO A 172 13.07 -16.22 -25.71
#